data_2b4e9c00e4571274fc579650f19c327e
#
_entry.id   2b4e9c00e4571274fc579650f19c327e
#
_cell.length_a   1.000
_cell.length_b   1.000
_cell.length_c   1.000
_cell.angle_alpha   90.00
_cell.angle_beta   90.00
_cell.angle_gamma   90.00
#
_symmetry.space_group_name_H-M   'P 1'
#
loop_
_entity.id
_entity.type
_entity.pdbx_description
1 polymer ?
#
loop_
_entity_poly.entity_id
_entity_poly.type
_entity_poly.pdbx_seq_one_letter_code
_entity_poly.pdbx_strand_id
1 'polypeptide(L)'
;MNQKSSCLPTAMAVLISASFAGTAFAQAASAVITKSFSPAVVALNGTSIGTITVTNPNAVPLTNVQFNDTMPAGIDLITQTGGTCSTLATGGGIFSINPGTDTFSSTSNVLAAGQSCTITVSVKGTTIGAHINTTSPVTSTAAPPGAAASGTLTVLSDVPTLSVLMLMALAIALAVTAAIKLRA
;
A
#
# COMPACT_ATOMS: atom_id res chain seq x y z
N MET A 1 58.16 74.33 -28.27
CA MET A 1 57.02 73.87 -27.56
C MET A 1 56.73 72.43 -27.92
N ASN A 2 57.03 71.48 -27.02
CA ASN A 2 57.11 70.05 -27.29
C ASN A 2 56.07 69.36 -26.45
N GLN A 3 54.94 68.95 -27.08
CA GLN A 3 53.92 68.19 -26.39
C GLN A 3 54.28 66.66 -26.52
N LYS A 4 54.56 66.05 -25.41
CA LYS A 4 54.70 64.61 -25.28
C LYS A 4 53.32 64.00 -25.10
N SER A 5 52.86 63.28 -26.09
CA SER A 5 51.68 62.41 -25.98
C SER A 5 52.02 61.16 -25.17
N SER A 6 51.46 61.03 -23.99
CA SER A 6 51.55 59.79 -23.18
C SER A 6 50.48 58.83 -23.61
N CYS A 7 50.87 57.71 -24.24
CA CYS A 7 50.04 56.53 -24.46
C CYS A 7 49.81 55.79 -23.14
N LEU A 8 48.58 55.77 -22.64
CA LEU A 8 48.19 54.82 -21.58
C LEU A 8 47.93 53.45 -22.17
N PRO A 9 48.42 52.39 -21.57
CA PRO A 9 48.06 51.04 -21.99
C PRO A 9 46.66 50.69 -21.47
N THR A 10 45.77 50.33 -22.39
CA THR A 10 44.43 49.81 -22.07
C THR A 10 44.59 48.44 -21.44
N ALA A 11 44.41 48.33 -20.13
CA ALA A 11 44.36 47.08 -19.42
C ALA A 11 43.07 46.31 -19.82
N MET A 12 43.22 45.28 -20.59
CA MET A 12 42.14 44.36 -20.96
C MET A 12 41.81 43.47 -19.75
N ALA A 13 40.75 43.79 -19.01
CA ALA A 13 40.25 42.98 -17.92
C ALA A 13 39.61 41.69 -18.51
N VAL A 14 40.26 40.56 -18.38
CA VAL A 14 39.67 39.24 -18.66
C VAL A 14 38.77 38.87 -17.51
N LEU A 15 37.45 39.00 -17.73
CA LEU A 15 36.43 38.44 -16.83
C LEU A 15 36.39 36.96 -16.97
N ILE A 16 37.01 36.22 -16.05
CA ILE A 16 36.85 34.78 -15.90
C ILE A 16 35.51 34.53 -15.20
N SER A 17 34.46 34.25 -15.96
CA SER A 17 33.20 33.75 -15.41
C SER A 17 33.40 32.29 -14.98
N ALA A 18 33.63 32.07 -13.69
CA ALA A 18 33.58 30.73 -13.10
C ALA A 18 32.12 30.25 -13.08
N SER A 19 31.78 29.39 -14.03
CA SER A 19 30.52 28.67 -14.02
C SER A 19 30.57 27.63 -12.87
N PHE A 20 29.96 27.93 -11.75
CA PHE A 20 29.67 26.92 -10.74
C PHE A 20 28.60 26.00 -11.30
N ALA A 21 28.98 24.86 -11.84
CA ALA A 21 28.08 23.75 -12.09
C ALA A 21 27.64 23.23 -10.71
N GLY A 22 26.54 23.78 -10.17
CA GLY A 22 25.90 23.24 -8.98
C GLY A 22 25.51 21.79 -9.30
N THR A 23 26.03 20.81 -8.55
CA THR A 23 25.55 19.45 -8.58
C THR A 23 24.10 19.48 -8.09
N ALA A 24 23.14 19.39 -9.01
CA ALA A 24 21.77 19.17 -8.66
C ALA A 24 21.68 17.77 -8.02
N PHE A 25 21.60 17.71 -6.71
CA PHE A 25 21.26 16.45 -6.02
C PHE A 25 19.82 16.12 -6.42
N ALA A 26 19.64 15.05 -7.18
CA ALA A 26 18.31 14.55 -7.47
C ALA A 26 17.65 14.18 -6.13
N GLN A 27 16.52 14.82 -5.82
CA GLN A 27 15.72 14.49 -4.64
C GLN A 27 15.28 13.03 -4.76
N ALA A 28 15.35 12.29 -3.66
CA ALA A 28 14.88 10.91 -3.64
C ALA A 28 13.39 10.85 -4.01
N ALA A 29 13.01 9.86 -4.81
CA ALA A 29 11.62 9.60 -5.14
C ALA A 29 10.86 9.11 -3.92
N SER A 30 9.57 9.41 -3.85
CA SER A 30 8.69 8.94 -2.77
C SER A 30 8.66 7.42 -2.68
N ALA A 31 8.51 6.89 -1.47
CA ALA A 31 8.21 5.47 -1.30
C ALA A 31 6.87 5.14 -1.98
N VAL A 32 6.77 3.94 -2.54
CA VAL A 32 5.53 3.43 -3.16
C VAL A 32 4.85 2.49 -2.18
N ILE A 33 3.54 2.67 -1.97
CA ILE A 33 2.73 1.79 -1.15
C ILE A 33 1.62 1.17 -2.00
N THR A 34 1.36 -0.13 -1.82
CA THR A 34 0.24 -0.85 -2.45
C THR A 34 -0.55 -1.61 -1.40
N LYS A 35 -1.83 -1.88 -1.69
CA LYS A 35 -2.75 -2.57 -0.79
C LYS A 35 -3.66 -3.52 -1.54
N SER A 36 -3.90 -4.70 -0.97
CA SER A 36 -4.83 -5.69 -1.51
C SER A 36 -5.47 -6.51 -0.40
N PHE A 37 -6.61 -7.16 -0.71
CA PHE A 37 -7.26 -8.16 0.13
C PHE A 37 -7.31 -9.51 -0.59
N SER A 38 -7.04 -10.60 0.13
CA SER A 38 -7.11 -11.96 -0.41
C SER A 38 -7.76 -12.91 0.61
N PRO A 39 -8.96 -13.47 0.29
CA PRO A 39 -9.79 -13.19 -0.88
C PRO A 39 -10.36 -11.77 -0.87
N ALA A 40 -10.58 -11.18 -2.06
CA ALA A 40 -11.17 -9.83 -2.20
C ALA A 40 -12.69 -9.83 -1.98
N VAL A 41 -13.31 -11.01 -1.94
CA VAL A 41 -14.73 -11.21 -1.70
C VAL A 41 -14.89 -12.24 -0.61
N VAL A 42 -15.69 -11.93 0.41
CA VAL A 42 -16.01 -12.83 1.54
C VAL A 42 -17.50 -12.83 1.82
N ALA A 43 -18.00 -13.88 2.49
CA ALA A 43 -19.34 -13.87 3.05
C ALA A 43 -19.39 -12.95 4.28
N LEU A 44 -20.59 -12.58 4.71
CA LEU A 44 -20.81 -11.85 5.96
C LEU A 44 -20.16 -12.62 7.13
N ASN A 45 -19.41 -11.92 7.96
CA ASN A 45 -18.55 -12.47 9.01
C ASN A 45 -17.36 -13.32 8.52
N GLY A 46 -17.14 -13.41 7.21
CA GLY A 46 -15.96 -14.05 6.63
C GLY A 46 -14.69 -13.21 6.81
N THR A 47 -13.53 -13.86 6.72
CA THR A 47 -12.23 -13.24 6.92
C THR A 47 -11.45 -13.12 5.62
N SER A 48 -10.60 -12.10 5.56
CA SER A 48 -9.63 -11.87 4.47
C SER A 48 -8.28 -11.47 5.05
N ILE A 49 -7.23 -11.63 4.25
CA ILE A 49 -5.90 -11.11 4.57
C ILE A 49 -5.68 -9.83 3.78
N GLY A 50 -5.55 -8.72 4.50
CA GLY A 50 -5.07 -7.46 3.96
C GLY A 50 -3.54 -7.49 3.85
N THR A 51 -3.00 -7.27 2.67
CA THR A 51 -1.56 -7.15 2.42
C THR A 51 -1.23 -5.74 1.99
N ILE A 52 -0.29 -5.12 2.69
CA ILE A 52 0.31 -3.84 2.32
C ILE A 52 1.76 -4.08 1.97
N THR A 53 2.20 -3.55 0.84
CA THR A 53 3.61 -3.58 0.41
C THR A 53 4.13 -2.18 0.30
N VAL A 54 5.27 -1.90 0.93
CA VAL A 54 5.99 -0.63 0.82
C VAL A 54 7.30 -0.86 0.11
N THR A 55 7.59 -0.07 -0.92
CA THR A 55 8.77 -0.19 -1.77
C THR A 55 9.56 1.10 -1.77
N ASN A 56 10.86 1.01 -1.59
CA ASN A 56 11.82 2.08 -1.85
C ASN A 56 12.31 2.01 -3.31
N PRO A 57 11.89 2.91 -4.20
CA PRO A 57 12.32 2.88 -5.61
C PRO A 57 13.72 3.47 -5.83
N ASN A 58 14.37 3.97 -4.78
CA ASN A 58 15.63 4.70 -4.90
C ASN A 58 16.87 3.76 -4.83
N ALA A 59 17.97 4.24 -5.37
CA ALA A 59 19.28 3.62 -5.23
C ALA A 59 19.95 3.93 -3.87
N VAL A 60 19.26 4.64 -2.98
CA VAL A 60 19.70 4.99 -1.61
C VAL A 60 18.65 4.56 -0.60
N PRO A 61 19.03 4.27 0.65
CA PRO A 61 18.06 3.90 1.69
C PRO A 61 17.09 5.05 1.99
N LEU A 62 15.84 4.69 2.29
CA LEU A 62 14.85 5.58 2.91
C LEU A 62 14.76 5.26 4.40
N THR A 63 14.83 6.29 5.23
CA THR A 63 14.75 6.19 6.69
C THR A 63 13.44 6.78 7.20
N ASN A 64 13.01 6.34 8.39
CA ASN A 64 11.77 6.77 9.03
C ASN A 64 10.56 6.62 8.09
N VAL A 65 10.51 5.51 7.37
CA VAL A 65 9.35 5.18 6.52
C VAL A 65 8.18 4.82 7.41
N GLN A 66 7.06 5.52 7.22
CA GLN A 66 5.88 5.36 8.07
C GLN A 66 4.58 5.60 7.32
N PHE A 67 3.52 4.95 7.77
CA PHE A 67 2.14 5.15 7.35
C PHE A 67 1.17 4.63 8.41
N ASN A 68 -0.08 5.05 8.31
CA ASN A 68 -1.19 4.58 9.14
C ASN A 68 -2.29 4.02 8.26
N ASP A 69 -3.11 3.15 8.84
CA ASP A 69 -4.29 2.60 8.19
C ASP A 69 -5.42 2.48 9.21
N THR A 70 -6.62 2.85 8.78
CA THR A 70 -7.85 2.71 9.56
C THR A 70 -8.85 1.97 8.69
N MET A 71 -9.36 0.84 9.18
CA MET A 71 -10.39 0.10 8.46
C MET A 71 -11.67 0.94 8.37
N PRO A 72 -12.37 0.91 7.24
CA PRO A 72 -13.67 1.56 7.13
C PRO A 72 -14.73 0.82 7.94
N ALA A 73 -15.83 1.49 8.25
CA ALA A 73 -16.98 0.85 8.88
C ALA A 73 -17.41 -0.39 8.09
N GLY A 74 -17.67 -1.50 8.78
CA GLY A 74 -18.01 -2.78 8.18
C GLY A 74 -16.85 -3.72 7.91
N ILE A 75 -15.64 -3.31 8.28
CA ILE A 75 -14.47 -4.18 8.33
C ILE A 75 -13.82 -4.05 9.70
N ASP A 76 -13.74 -5.15 10.43
CA ASP A 76 -13.04 -5.23 11.72
C ASP A 76 -11.62 -5.74 11.52
N LEU A 77 -10.66 -5.09 12.15
CA LEU A 77 -9.26 -5.52 12.20
C LEU A 77 -9.09 -6.55 13.31
N ILE A 78 -8.63 -7.76 12.97
CA ILE A 78 -8.51 -8.83 13.96
C ILE A 78 -7.11 -8.86 14.55
N THR A 79 -6.09 -9.09 13.72
CA THR A 79 -4.70 -9.25 14.18
C THR A 79 -3.72 -9.11 13.04
N GLN A 80 -2.46 -8.88 13.38
CA GLN A 80 -1.35 -9.05 12.43
C GLN A 80 -1.08 -10.54 12.21
N THR A 81 -0.92 -10.93 10.96
CA THR A 81 -0.64 -12.32 10.59
C THR A 81 0.79 -12.55 10.11
N GLY A 82 1.52 -11.47 9.83
CA GLY A 82 2.91 -11.56 9.40
C GLY A 82 3.38 -10.33 8.65
N GLY A 83 4.43 -10.51 7.87
CA GLY A 83 5.03 -9.48 7.05
C GLY A 83 6.52 -9.32 7.31
N THR A 84 7.21 -8.68 6.38
CA THR A 84 8.68 -8.50 6.44
C THR A 84 9.09 -7.10 6.90
N CYS A 85 8.15 -6.14 7.02
CA CYS A 85 8.49 -4.77 7.44
C CYS A 85 9.08 -4.72 8.86
N SER A 86 8.65 -5.60 9.76
CA SER A 86 9.20 -5.68 11.12
C SER A 86 10.56 -6.35 11.20
N THR A 87 10.93 -7.20 10.21
CA THR A 87 12.16 -7.98 10.21
C THR A 87 13.27 -7.40 9.34
N LEU A 88 12.91 -6.65 8.29
CA LEU A 88 13.87 -6.01 7.38
C LEU A 88 14.35 -4.65 7.86
N ALA A 89 13.73 -4.10 8.88
CA ALA A 89 14.11 -2.82 9.45
C ALA A 89 15.42 -2.96 10.23
N THR A 90 16.53 -2.70 9.59
CA THR A 90 17.85 -2.52 10.24
C THR A 90 17.84 -1.39 11.28
N GLY A 91 16.70 -0.75 11.50
CA GLY A 91 16.49 0.36 12.43
C GLY A 91 15.31 0.21 13.39
N GLY A 92 14.78 -1.01 13.58
CA GLY A 92 13.76 -1.26 14.61
C GLY A 92 12.38 -0.66 14.29
N GLY A 93 11.89 -0.86 13.08
CA GLY A 93 10.53 -0.44 12.72
C GLY A 93 9.50 -0.94 13.74
N ILE A 94 8.63 -0.05 14.16
CA ILE A 94 7.56 -0.35 15.12
C ILE A 94 6.27 -0.57 14.33
N PHE A 95 5.68 -1.73 14.49
CA PHE A 95 4.33 -2.01 14.04
C PHE A 95 3.40 -2.04 15.25
N SER A 96 2.34 -1.27 15.21
CA SER A 96 1.32 -1.20 16.25
C SER A 96 -0.04 -1.50 15.64
N ILE A 97 -0.78 -2.41 16.25
CA ILE A 97 -2.14 -2.78 15.86
C ILE A 97 -3.09 -2.51 17.02
N ASN A 98 -4.24 -1.92 16.74
CA ASN A 98 -5.31 -1.69 17.70
C ASN A 98 -6.65 -2.19 17.13
N PRO A 99 -7.02 -3.45 17.42
CA PRO A 99 -8.32 -3.98 16.98
C PRO A 99 -9.53 -3.24 17.57
N GLY A 100 -9.37 -2.59 18.72
CA GLY A 100 -10.47 -1.84 19.35
C GLY A 100 -10.84 -0.54 18.64
N THR A 101 -9.95 -0.03 17.79
CA THR A 101 -10.18 1.17 16.95
C THR A 101 -10.01 0.87 15.46
N ASP A 102 -9.84 -0.40 15.10
CA ASP A 102 -9.62 -0.87 13.73
C ASP A 102 -8.47 -0.15 13.01
N THR A 103 -7.42 0.17 13.76
CA THR A 103 -6.26 0.90 13.26
C THR A 103 -4.98 0.12 13.38
N PHE A 104 -4.07 0.35 12.45
CA PHE A 104 -2.67 -0.05 12.61
C PHE A 104 -1.72 1.01 12.05
N SER A 105 -0.51 1.01 12.53
CA SER A 105 0.54 1.92 12.08
C SER A 105 1.86 1.17 11.93
N SER A 106 2.65 1.63 10.98
CA SER A 106 4.03 1.21 10.78
C SER A 106 4.91 2.45 10.80
N THR A 107 5.89 2.47 11.71
CA THR A 107 6.73 3.66 11.95
C THR A 107 8.20 3.28 12.04
N SER A 108 9.07 4.25 11.79
CA SER A 108 10.53 4.14 11.96
C SER A 108 11.21 3.04 11.13
N ASN A 109 10.58 2.61 10.01
CA ASN A 109 11.20 1.60 9.16
C ASN A 109 12.36 2.19 8.35
N VAL A 110 13.38 1.37 8.12
CA VAL A 110 14.46 1.66 7.17
C VAL A 110 14.33 0.68 6.01
N LEU A 111 14.13 1.20 4.81
CA LEU A 111 14.13 0.41 3.58
C LEU A 111 15.42 0.67 2.82
N ALA A 112 16.24 -0.35 2.64
CA ALA A 112 17.45 -0.23 1.81
C ALA A 112 17.09 0.10 0.35
N ALA A 113 18.09 0.45 -0.43
CA ALA A 113 17.94 0.78 -1.84
C ALA A 113 17.22 -0.35 -2.60
N GLY A 114 16.14 -0.03 -3.32
CA GLY A 114 15.36 -0.98 -4.11
C GLY A 114 14.58 -2.02 -3.30
N GLN A 115 14.61 -1.97 -1.98
CA GLN A 115 13.91 -2.95 -1.14
C GLN A 115 12.41 -2.69 -1.03
N SER A 116 11.67 -3.80 -0.87
CA SER A 116 10.26 -3.80 -0.48
C SER A 116 10.07 -4.57 0.81
N CYS A 117 9.09 -4.17 1.60
CA CYS A 117 8.62 -4.94 2.74
C CYS A 117 7.09 -5.07 2.72
N THR A 118 6.58 -6.08 3.40
CA THR A 118 5.14 -6.38 3.48
C THR A 118 4.65 -6.34 4.92
N ILE A 119 3.38 -6.01 5.10
CA ILE A 119 2.62 -6.18 6.34
C ILE A 119 1.35 -6.94 5.96
N THR A 120 1.03 -7.98 6.73
CA THR A 120 -0.22 -8.73 6.56
C THR A 120 -1.05 -8.69 7.83
N VAL A 121 -2.34 -8.40 7.65
CA VAL A 121 -3.32 -8.33 8.73
C VAL A 121 -4.54 -9.18 8.39
N SER A 122 -5.13 -9.83 9.39
CA SER A 122 -6.42 -10.49 9.24
C SER A 122 -7.53 -9.49 9.52
N VAL A 123 -8.51 -9.46 8.66
CA VAL A 123 -9.71 -8.61 8.78
C VAL A 123 -10.97 -9.45 8.62
N LYS A 124 -12.10 -8.95 9.16
CA LYS A 124 -13.41 -9.58 9.08
C LYS A 124 -14.41 -8.60 8.48
N GLY A 125 -15.19 -9.06 7.50
CA GLY A 125 -16.30 -8.27 6.95
C GLY A 125 -17.55 -8.38 7.80
N THR A 126 -18.03 -7.28 8.37
CA THR A 126 -19.14 -7.26 9.32
C THR A 126 -20.41 -6.60 8.78
N THR A 127 -20.33 -5.91 7.64
CA THR A 127 -21.51 -5.41 6.92
C THR A 127 -21.41 -5.74 5.44
N ILE A 128 -22.58 -6.03 4.83
CA ILE A 128 -22.67 -6.33 3.39
C ILE A 128 -22.36 -5.08 2.58
N GLY A 129 -21.61 -5.26 1.49
CA GLY A 129 -21.25 -4.17 0.57
C GLY A 129 -19.79 -4.20 0.15
N ALA A 130 -19.42 -3.26 -0.67
CA ALA A 130 -18.03 -3.02 -1.08
C ALA A 130 -17.43 -1.96 -0.13
N HIS A 131 -16.36 -2.33 0.55
CA HIS A 131 -15.65 -1.48 1.50
C HIS A 131 -14.28 -1.13 0.94
N ILE A 132 -14.06 0.16 0.67
CA ILE A 132 -12.77 0.67 0.22
C ILE A 132 -11.98 1.09 1.45
N ASN A 133 -10.84 0.47 1.67
CA ASN A 133 -9.91 0.85 2.72
C ASN A 133 -8.69 1.54 2.10
N THR A 134 -8.35 2.71 2.61
CA THR A 134 -7.27 3.56 2.10
C THR A 134 -6.29 3.91 3.22
N THR A 135 -5.00 3.67 2.99
CA THR A 135 -3.93 4.04 3.92
C THR A 135 -3.74 5.57 3.96
N SER A 136 -3.04 6.09 4.96
CA SER A 136 -2.43 7.41 4.84
C SER A 136 -1.37 7.39 3.72
N PRO A 137 -0.96 8.56 3.20
CA PRO A 137 0.26 8.68 2.41
C PRO A 137 1.45 8.10 3.17
N VAL A 138 2.35 7.39 2.45
CA VAL A 138 3.61 6.94 3.03
C VAL A 138 4.58 8.10 3.11
N THR A 139 5.22 8.29 4.25
CA THR A 139 6.20 9.37 4.48
C THR A 139 7.57 8.79 4.83
N SER A 140 8.63 9.56 4.59
CA SER A 140 10.00 9.25 4.96
C SER A 140 10.79 10.53 5.20
N THR A 141 11.98 10.44 5.81
CA THR A 141 12.81 11.62 6.09
C THR A 141 13.51 12.16 4.84
N ALA A 142 13.86 11.30 3.88
CA ALA A 142 14.73 11.64 2.76
C ALA A 142 14.00 11.92 1.44
N ALA A 143 12.67 11.69 1.39
CA ALA A 143 11.86 11.85 0.17
C ALA A 143 10.52 12.54 0.50
N PRO A 144 9.89 13.18 -0.50
CA PRO A 144 8.55 13.74 -0.32
C PRO A 144 7.53 12.63 0.01
N PRO A 145 6.37 12.99 0.60
CA PRO A 145 5.30 12.03 0.84
C PRO A 145 4.89 11.30 -0.45
N GLY A 146 4.69 9.99 -0.36
CA GLY A 146 4.14 9.17 -1.44
C GLY A 146 2.62 9.26 -1.50
N ALA A 147 2.02 8.58 -2.47
CA ALA A 147 0.57 8.44 -2.55
C ALA A 147 0.04 7.49 -1.45
N ALA A 148 -1.23 7.59 -1.13
CA ALA A 148 -1.96 6.58 -0.36
C ALA A 148 -2.28 5.36 -1.24
N ALA A 149 -2.49 4.19 -0.63
CA ALA A 149 -2.91 2.98 -1.32
C ALA A 149 -4.31 2.58 -0.88
N SER A 150 -5.13 2.11 -1.84
CA SER A 150 -6.48 1.63 -1.56
C SER A 150 -6.63 0.17 -1.97
N GLY A 151 -7.44 -0.56 -1.21
CA GLY A 151 -7.90 -1.91 -1.52
C GLY A 151 -9.38 -2.04 -1.22
N THR A 152 -10.11 -2.86 -1.98
CA THR A 152 -11.54 -3.11 -1.77
C THR A 152 -11.75 -4.53 -1.26
N LEU A 153 -12.51 -4.66 -0.17
CA LEU A 153 -13.07 -5.92 0.31
C LEU A 153 -14.58 -5.88 0.08
N THR A 154 -15.11 -6.85 -0.65
CA THR A 154 -16.54 -6.99 -0.87
C THR A 154 -17.10 -8.06 0.06
N VAL A 155 -18.10 -7.69 0.85
CA VAL A 155 -18.80 -8.60 1.76
C VAL A 155 -20.17 -8.92 1.15
N LEU A 156 -20.41 -10.20 0.89
CA LEU A 156 -21.68 -10.68 0.35
C LEU A 156 -22.57 -11.22 1.47
N SER A 157 -23.87 -11.18 1.26
CA SER A 157 -24.79 -11.96 2.10
C SER A 157 -24.48 -13.44 1.97
N ASP A 158 -24.62 -14.20 3.04
CA ASP A 158 -24.62 -15.64 2.94
C ASP A 158 -25.70 -16.08 1.95
N VAL A 159 -25.30 -16.67 0.86
CA VAL A 159 -26.25 -17.37 -0.02
C VAL A 159 -26.62 -18.64 0.71
N PRO A 160 -27.90 -18.85 1.08
CA PRO A 160 -28.31 -20.10 1.66
C PRO A 160 -27.94 -21.22 0.69
N THR A 161 -26.90 -21.98 0.99
CA THR A 161 -26.63 -23.20 0.25
C THR A 161 -27.80 -24.12 0.52
N LEU A 162 -28.48 -24.60 -0.55
CA LEU A 162 -29.53 -25.61 -0.41
C LEU A 162 -28.97 -26.73 0.48
N SER A 163 -29.65 -26.96 1.61
CA SER A 163 -29.20 -28.04 2.50
C SER A 163 -29.14 -29.35 1.71
N VAL A 164 -28.28 -30.27 2.12
CA VAL A 164 -28.16 -31.59 1.48
C VAL A 164 -29.54 -32.24 1.36
N LEU A 165 -30.43 -32.05 2.35
CA LEU A 165 -31.80 -32.51 2.32
C LEU A 165 -32.63 -31.86 1.20
N MET A 166 -32.47 -30.56 0.94
CA MET A 166 -33.16 -29.87 -0.16
C MET A 166 -32.63 -30.32 -1.53
N LEU A 167 -31.32 -30.54 -1.65
CA LEU A 167 -30.72 -31.10 -2.88
C LEU A 167 -31.21 -32.53 -3.13
N MET A 168 -31.31 -33.35 -2.08
CA MET A 168 -31.87 -34.69 -2.18
C MET A 168 -33.35 -34.67 -2.55
N ALA A 169 -34.16 -33.81 -1.94
CA ALA A 169 -35.59 -33.64 -2.28
C ALA A 169 -35.75 -33.19 -3.75
N LEU A 170 -34.94 -32.26 -4.23
CA LEU A 170 -34.96 -31.81 -5.63
C LEU A 170 -34.57 -32.96 -6.58
N ALA A 171 -33.55 -33.75 -6.26
CA ALA A 171 -33.13 -34.89 -7.04
C ALA A 171 -34.23 -35.96 -7.12
N ILE A 172 -34.91 -36.25 -5.99
CA ILE A 172 -36.05 -37.20 -5.93
C ILE A 172 -37.21 -36.70 -6.79
N ALA A 173 -37.56 -35.41 -6.67
CA ALA A 173 -38.63 -34.80 -7.46
C ALA A 173 -38.37 -34.87 -8.96
N LEU A 174 -37.14 -34.63 -9.40
CA LEU A 174 -36.71 -34.74 -10.79
C LEU A 174 -36.78 -36.19 -11.27
N ALA A 175 -36.34 -37.15 -10.45
CA ALA A 175 -36.41 -38.58 -10.78
C ALA A 175 -37.88 -39.09 -10.93
N VAL A 176 -38.76 -38.66 -10.04
CA VAL A 176 -40.21 -39.00 -10.10
C VAL A 176 -40.87 -38.42 -11.36
N THR A 177 -40.57 -37.17 -11.69
CA THR A 177 -41.12 -36.54 -12.91
C THR A 177 -40.62 -37.21 -14.18
N ALA A 178 -39.35 -37.61 -14.23
CA ALA A 178 -38.76 -38.36 -15.36
C ALA A 178 -39.43 -39.75 -15.49
N ALA A 179 -39.63 -40.45 -14.38
CA ALA A 179 -40.29 -41.79 -14.38
C ALA A 179 -41.75 -41.73 -14.84
N ILE A 180 -42.48 -40.68 -14.49
CA ILE A 180 -43.86 -40.47 -14.95
C ILE A 180 -43.91 -40.22 -16.46
N LYS A 181 -42.98 -39.37 -17.00
CA LYS A 181 -42.94 -39.12 -18.44
C LYS A 181 -42.52 -40.33 -19.30
N LEU A 182 -41.72 -41.24 -18.75
CA LEU A 182 -41.31 -42.46 -19.45
C LEU A 182 -42.42 -43.52 -19.49
N ARG A 183 -43.48 -43.42 -18.68
CA ARG A 183 -44.59 -44.33 -18.62
C ARG A 183 -45.85 -43.86 -19.39
N ALA A 184 -45.82 -42.61 -19.87
CA ALA A 184 -46.88 -42.01 -20.71
C ALA A 184 -46.49 -42.06 -22.19
#